data_eece7fb7af1255cb642fa5fac26ae3bd
#
_entry.id   eece7fb7af1255cb642fa5fac26ae3bd
#
_cell.length_a   1.000
_cell.length_b   1.000
_cell.length_c   1.000
_cell.angle_alpha   90.00
_cell.angle_beta   90.00
_cell.angle_gamma   90.00
#
_symmetry.space_group_name_H-M   'P 1'
#
loop_
_entity.id
_entity.type
_entity.pdbx_description
1 polymer ?
#
loop_
_entity_poly.entity_id
_entity_poly.type
_entity_poly.pdbx_seq_one_letter_code
_entity_poly.pdbx_strand_id
1 'polypeptide(L)'
;MRSIIKRRRPGILQGAGYALRYVRALFLGVGCKIFLGEFPRPGVLLRNGLAHEAERLAQLLQAGCRVPEVWWQEQNLLVLEYVGPDLAHLIRKEDSTSRLWLTRAAAADMAAFHARGLWHGGAQIRNLTLQDGEIWRIDFEENIGATLSRPLAQAYDLFQMLASLVSLRKLDDGDARTLGKLALEVYLESNPDPEVKACLMRLARVLCAIAMPLRPLLRRFPSRDVQGFFRVADILQPLISKS
;
A
#
# COMPACT_ATOMS: atom_id res chain seq x y z
N MET A 1 -18.48 0.89 -22.60
CA MET A 1 -18.27 0.60 -21.19
C MET A 1 -17.12 -0.40 -21.07
N ARG A 2 -16.09 -0.13 -20.27
CA ARG A 2 -14.93 -1.03 -20.08
C ARG A 2 -15.05 -1.70 -18.73
N SER A 3 -14.64 -2.97 -18.61
CA SER A 3 -14.69 -3.72 -17.35
C SER A 3 -13.37 -4.40 -17.07
N ILE A 4 -13.12 -4.68 -15.78
CA ILE A 4 -12.02 -5.51 -15.30
C ILE A 4 -12.61 -6.83 -14.83
N ILE A 5 -12.08 -7.95 -15.32
CA ILE A 5 -12.49 -9.29 -14.95
C ILE A 5 -11.39 -9.92 -14.08
N LYS A 6 -11.67 -10.11 -12.80
CA LYS A 6 -10.82 -10.86 -11.89
C LYS A 6 -11.32 -12.31 -11.80
N ARG A 7 -10.43 -13.28 -12.06
CA ARG A 7 -10.75 -14.71 -12.00
C ARG A 7 -9.80 -15.42 -11.04
N ARG A 8 -10.34 -16.11 -10.06
CA ARG A 8 -9.56 -16.98 -9.19
C ARG A 8 -9.47 -18.37 -9.80
N ARG A 9 -8.26 -18.85 -10.09
CA ARG A 9 -8.06 -20.24 -10.51
C ARG A 9 -8.29 -21.16 -9.31
N PRO A 10 -9.12 -22.21 -9.41
CA PRO A 10 -9.26 -23.20 -8.35
C PRO A 10 -7.89 -23.85 -8.14
N GLY A 11 -7.33 -23.72 -6.95
CA GLY A 11 -6.06 -24.37 -6.59
C GLY A 11 -6.27 -25.87 -6.40
N ILE A 12 -5.49 -26.69 -7.11
CA ILE A 12 -5.55 -28.16 -7.06
C ILE A 12 -5.21 -28.74 -5.67
N LEU A 13 -4.63 -27.92 -4.76
CA LEU A 13 -4.20 -28.30 -3.41
C LEU A 13 -4.81 -27.35 -2.35
N GLN A 14 -6.11 -27.42 -2.16
CA GLN A 14 -6.80 -26.51 -1.22
C GLN A 14 -6.28 -26.65 0.24
N GLY A 15 -5.95 -27.86 0.71
CA GLY A 15 -5.48 -28.08 2.08
C GLY A 15 -4.03 -27.62 2.33
N ALA A 16 -3.08 -27.99 1.45
CA ALA A 16 -1.69 -27.57 1.57
C ALA A 16 -1.52 -26.05 1.37
N GLY A 17 -2.33 -25.46 0.46
CA GLY A 17 -2.37 -24.02 0.26
C GLY A 17 -2.90 -23.25 1.47
N TYR A 18 -3.84 -23.84 2.23
CA TYR A 18 -4.36 -23.22 3.45
C TYR A 18 -3.30 -23.24 4.58
N ALA A 19 -2.63 -24.38 4.77
CA ALA A 19 -1.55 -24.50 5.76
C ALA A 19 -0.40 -23.52 5.48
N LEU A 20 0.02 -23.41 4.23
CA LEU A 20 1.06 -22.46 3.82
C LEU A 20 0.64 -20.99 4.04
N ARG A 21 -0.61 -20.65 3.76
CA ARG A 21 -1.17 -19.32 4.04
C ARG A 21 -1.21 -19.03 5.54
N TYR A 22 -1.60 -20.02 6.34
CA TYR A 22 -1.62 -19.89 7.80
C TYR A 22 -0.22 -19.67 8.37
N VAL A 23 0.76 -20.45 7.93
CA VAL A 23 2.17 -20.29 8.32
C VAL A 23 2.69 -18.91 7.90
N ARG A 24 2.41 -18.46 6.66
CA ARG A 24 2.76 -17.12 6.19
C ARG A 24 2.09 -16.03 7.03
N ALA A 25 0.82 -16.20 7.38
CA ALA A 25 0.08 -15.25 8.23
C ALA A 25 0.66 -15.19 9.65
N LEU A 26 1.10 -16.34 10.21
CA LEU A 26 1.80 -16.38 11.49
C LEU A 26 3.15 -15.65 11.44
N PHE A 27 3.97 -15.89 10.41
CA PHE A 27 5.24 -15.19 10.23
C PHE A 27 5.06 -13.69 10.07
N LEU A 28 4.06 -13.27 9.27
CA LEU A 28 3.68 -11.86 9.17
C LEU A 28 3.19 -11.31 10.51
N GLY A 29 2.40 -12.08 11.25
CA GLY A 29 1.93 -11.71 12.58
C GLY A 29 3.05 -11.51 13.59
N VAL A 30 4.01 -12.44 13.63
CA VAL A 30 5.20 -12.32 14.48
C VAL A 30 6.04 -11.11 14.06
N GLY A 31 6.26 -10.91 12.77
CA GLY A 31 6.93 -9.72 12.24
C GLY A 31 6.21 -8.44 12.66
N CYS A 32 4.89 -8.35 12.48
CA CYS A 32 4.10 -7.21 12.94
C CYS A 32 4.22 -7.00 14.46
N LYS A 33 4.20 -8.07 15.27
CA LYS A 33 4.37 -7.95 16.71
C LYS A 33 5.74 -7.39 17.09
N ILE A 34 6.81 -7.92 16.49
CA ILE A 34 8.19 -7.49 16.77
C ILE A 34 8.41 -6.05 16.29
N PHE A 35 7.95 -5.74 15.06
CA PHE A 35 8.26 -4.48 14.40
C PHE A 35 7.25 -3.38 14.65
N LEU A 36 5.97 -3.72 14.85
CA LEU A 36 4.89 -2.75 14.96
C LEU A 36 4.21 -2.76 16.34
N GLY A 37 4.54 -3.75 17.20
CA GLY A 37 3.96 -3.89 18.53
C GLY A 37 2.56 -4.50 18.57
N GLU A 38 1.95 -4.79 17.41
CA GLU A 38 0.61 -5.36 17.29
C GLU A 38 0.66 -6.73 16.60
N PHE A 39 -0.15 -7.68 17.10
CA PHE A 39 -0.24 -9.02 16.50
C PHE A 39 -1.54 -9.12 15.70
N PRO A 40 -1.50 -9.11 14.37
CA PRO A 40 -2.69 -9.29 13.56
C PRO A 40 -3.28 -10.69 13.77
N ARG A 41 -4.60 -10.75 13.95
CA ARG A 41 -5.31 -12.03 14.17
C ARG A 41 -5.22 -12.92 12.93
N PRO A 42 -4.59 -14.11 12.98
CA PRO A 42 -4.36 -14.94 11.80
C PRO A 42 -5.65 -15.30 11.05
N GLY A 43 -6.75 -15.54 11.78
CA GLY A 43 -8.05 -15.85 11.18
C GLY A 43 -8.64 -14.75 10.29
N VAL A 44 -8.30 -13.49 10.56
CA VAL A 44 -8.74 -12.35 9.72
C VAL A 44 -7.86 -12.24 8.48
N LEU A 45 -6.55 -12.50 8.61
CA LEU A 45 -5.63 -12.53 7.47
C LEU A 45 -5.96 -13.61 6.43
N LEU A 46 -6.74 -14.61 6.83
CA LEU A 46 -7.20 -15.68 5.94
C LEU A 46 -8.49 -15.33 5.17
N ARG A 47 -9.21 -14.28 5.60
CA ARG A 47 -10.41 -13.76 4.91
C ARG A 47 -10.01 -12.87 3.74
N ASN A 48 -9.33 -13.44 2.76
CA ASN A 48 -8.87 -12.76 1.55
C ASN A 48 -9.63 -13.33 0.35
N GLY A 49 -9.78 -12.54 -0.70
CA GLY A 49 -10.26 -12.99 -2.00
C GLY A 49 -11.43 -12.18 -2.51
N LEU A 50 -11.96 -12.61 -3.66
CA LEU A 50 -12.92 -11.84 -4.45
C LEU A 50 -14.21 -11.48 -3.68
N ALA A 51 -14.70 -12.36 -2.81
CA ALA A 51 -15.89 -12.09 -2.00
C ALA A 51 -15.63 -10.97 -0.97
N HIS A 52 -14.48 -11.01 -0.30
CA HIS A 52 -14.07 -9.96 0.63
C HIS A 52 -13.86 -8.62 -0.10
N GLU A 53 -13.20 -8.65 -1.28
CA GLU A 53 -13.01 -7.46 -2.10
C GLU A 53 -14.36 -6.84 -2.50
N ALA A 54 -15.30 -7.64 -3.00
CA ALA A 54 -16.61 -7.16 -3.41
C ALA A 54 -17.40 -6.53 -2.24
N GLU A 55 -17.38 -7.16 -1.07
CA GLU A 55 -18.02 -6.63 0.14
C GLU A 55 -17.36 -5.30 0.56
N ARG A 56 -16.04 -5.23 0.53
CA ARG A 56 -15.29 -4.02 0.89
C ARG A 56 -15.54 -2.88 -0.08
N LEU A 57 -15.58 -3.17 -1.39
CA LEU A 57 -15.92 -2.18 -2.42
C LEU A 57 -17.33 -1.62 -2.23
N ALA A 58 -18.32 -2.48 -1.95
CA ALA A 58 -19.69 -2.04 -1.69
C ALA A 58 -19.77 -1.10 -0.47
N GLN A 59 -19.10 -1.44 0.64
CA GLN A 59 -19.04 -0.60 1.85
C GLN A 59 -18.39 0.77 1.55
N LEU A 60 -17.28 0.80 0.81
CA LEU A 60 -16.58 2.02 0.45
C LEU A 60 -17.38 2.88 -0.51
N LEU A 61 -18.09 2.28 -1.47
CA LEU A 61 -18.97 2.98 -2.40
C LEU A 61 -20.14 3.63 -1.65
N GLN A 62 -20.78 2.92 -0.73
CA GLN A 62 -21.83 3.47 0.15
C GLN A 62 -21.31 4.62 1.03
N ALA A 63 -20.05 4.53 1.43
CA ALA A 63 -19.39 5.62 2.13
C ALA A 63 -18.99 6.80 1.21
N GLY A 64 -19.32 6.78 -0.08
CA GLY A 64 -18.97 7.83 -1.03
C GLY A 64 -17.49 7.91 -1.37
N CYS A 65 -16.78 6.78 -1.35
CA CYS A 65 -15.40 6.69 -1.81
C CYS A 65 -15.33 6.42 -3.32
N ARG A 66 -14.28 6.90 -3.97
CA ARG A 66 -13.98 6.60 -5.37
C ARG A 66 -13.34 5.22 -5.48
N VAL A 67 -14.20 4.23 -5.67
CA VAL A 67 -13.85 2.83 -5.88
C VAL A 67 -14.71 2.25 -6.99
N PRO A 68 -14.27 1.22 -7.74
CA PRO A 68 -15.06 0.65 -8.82
C PRO A 68 -16.36 0.02 -8.33
N GLU A 69 -17.40 0.14 -9.14
CA GLU A 69 -18.64 -0.63 -8.93
C GLU A 69 -18.40 -2.12 -9.22
N VAL A 70 -19.08 -2.95 -8.43
CA VAL A 70 -19.15 -4.40 -8.66
C VAL A 70 -20.33 -4.67 -9.57
N TRP A 71 -20.07 -5.02 -10.82
CA TRP A 71 -21.13 -5.31 -11.81
C TRP A 71 -21.60 -6.76 -11.76
N TRP A 72 -20.68 -7.69 -11.43
CA TRP A 72 -21.02 -9.09 -11.30
C TRP A 72 -20.10 -9.80 -10.32
N GLN A 73 -20.67 -10.71 -9.53
CA GLN A 73 -19.92 -11.53 -8.57
C GLN A 73 -20.43 -12.95 -8.59
N GLU A 74 -19.52 -13.89 -8.76
CA GLU A 74 -19.70 -15.33 -8.53
C GLU A 74 -18.56 -15.87 -7.67
N GLN A 75 -18.64 -17.16 -7.30
CA GLN A 75 -17.68 -17.80 -6.39
C GLN A 75 -16.20 -17.56 -6.74
N ASN A 76 -15.86 -17.53 -8.05
CA ASN A 76 -14.47 -17.37 -8.55
C ASN A 76 -14.35 -16.27 -9.60
N LEU A 77 -15.34 -15.41 -9.74
CA LEU A 77 -15.41 -14.37 -10.75
C LEU A 77 -15.88 -13.07 -10.12
N LEU A 78 -15.17 -11.98 -10.39
CA LEU A 78 -15.56 -10.63 -10.03
C LEU A 78 -15.39 -9.74 -11.25
N VAL A 79 -16.47 -9.07 -11.65
CA VAL A 79 -16.48 -8.09 -12.76
C VAL A 79 -16.66 -6.70 -12.16
N LEU A 80 -15.68 -5.86 -12.39
CA LEU A 80 -15.61 -4.52 -11.85
C LEU A 80 -15.67 -3.47 -12.97
N GLU A 81 -16.12 -2.30 -12.62
CA GLU A 81 -15.95 -1.11 -13.41
C GLU A 81 -14.46 -0.86 -13.70
N TYR A 82 -14.14 -0.37 -14.91
CA TYR A 82 -12.81 0.14 -15.22
C TYR A 82 -12.73 1.62 -14.84
N VAL A 83 -11.85 1.94 -13.92
CA VAL A 83 -11.70 3.29 -13.33
C VAL A 83 -10.34 3.93 -13.68
N GLY A 84 -9.96 3.82 -14.95
CA GLY A 84 -8.76 4.46 -15.47
C GLY A 84 -7.47 3.62 -15.37
N PRO A 85 -6.37 4.14 -15.94
CA PRO A 85 -5.05 3.52 -15.86
C PRO A 85 -4.45 3.68 -14.45
N ASP A 86 -3.63 2.69 -14.04
CA ASP A 86 -2.94 2.74 -12.75
C ASP A 86 -1.82 3.80 -12.72
N LEU A 87 -1.61 4.40 -11.53
CA LEU A 87 -0.61 5.45 -11.34
C LEU A 87 0.82 4.96 -11.56
N ALA A 88 1.13 3.69 -11.26
CA ALA A 88 2.45 3.14 -11.51
C ALA A 88 2.77 3.12 -13.02
N HIS A 89 1.76 2.90 -13.87
CA HIS A 89 1.89 2.97 -15.30
C HIS A 89 2.08 4.42 -15.78
N LEU A 90 1.27 5.35 -15.27
CA LEU A 90 1.35 6.76 -15.61
C LEU A 90 2.69 7.36 -15.20
N ILE A 91 3.10 7.22 -13.95
CA ILE A 91 4.38 7.75 -13.44
C ILE A 91 5.59 7.23 -14.24
N ARG A 92 5.53 6.00 -14.77
CA ARG A 92 6.60 5.47 -15.61
C ARG A 92 6.67 6.05 -17.01
N LYS A 93 5.58 6.59 -17.52
CA LYS A 93 5.46 7.11 -18.89
C LYS A 93 5.62 8.62 -18.98
N GLU A 94 5.14 9.33 -17.95
CA GLU A 94 5.03 10.77 -17.95
C GLU A 94 6.37 11.46 -17.69
N ASP A 95 6.43 12.76 -17.99
CA ASP A 95 7.54 13.64 -17.69
C ASP A 95 7.65 13.95 -16.17
N SER A 96 8.72 14.65 -15.79
CA SER A 96 9.00 14.97 -14.38
C SER A 96 7.91 15.82 -13.74
N THR A 97 7.32 16.77 -14.46
CA THR A 97 6.26 17.65 -13.96
C THR A 97 4.98 16.86 -13.67
N SER A 98 4.58 16.03 -14.61
CA SER A 98 3.42 15.15 -14.46
C SER A 98 3.61 14.12 -13.34
N ARG A 99 4.83 13.56 -13.18
CA ARG A 99 5.18 12.67 -12.06
C ARG A 99 5.00 13.33 -10.71
N LEU A 100 5.47 14.57 -10.55
CA LEU A 100 5.30 15.35 -9.33
C LEU A 100 3.83 15.58 -9.02
N TRP A 101 3.04 15.97 -10.03
CA TRP A 101 1.60 16.19 -9.88
C TRP A 101 0.87 14.90 -9.46
N LEU A 102 1.10 13.79 -10.16
CA LEU A 102 0.50 12.48 -9.84
C LEU A 102 0.84 12.01 -8.42
N THR A 103 2.09 12.20 -8.02
CA THR A 103 2.56 11.83 -6.68
C THR A 103 1.90 12.67 -5.60
N ARG A 104 1.80 14.00 -5.82
CA ARG A 104 1.11 14.92 -4.91
C ARG A 104 -0.37 14.57 -4.80
N ALA A 105 -1.05 14.35 -5.92
CA ALA A 105 -2.46 13.97 -5.96
C ALA A 105 -2.72 12.67 -5.19
N ALA A 106 -1.89 11.63 -5.41
CA ALA A 106 -1.99 10.36 -4.72
C ALA A 106 -1.81 10.49 -3.20
N ALA A 107 -0.82 11.27 -2.76
CA ALA A 107 -0.54 11.47 -1.34
C ALA A 107 -1.64 12.27 -0.63
N ALA A 108 -2.12 13.36 -1.25
CA ALA A 108 -3.20 14.17 -0.72
C ALA A 108 -4.52 13.38 -0.66
N ASP A 109 -4.84 12.61 -1.69
CA ASP A 109 -6.03 11.78 -1.73
C ASP A 109 -5.97 10.66 -0.67
N MET A 110 -4.80 10.03 -0.45
CA MET A 110 -4.61 9.07 0.64
C MET A 110 -4.81 9.73 2.01
N ALA A 111 -4.27 10.91 2.22
CA ALA A 111 -4.45 11.67 3.46
C ALA A 111 -5.93 11.97 3.72
N ALA A 112 -6.67 12.42 2.69
CA ALA A 112 -8.12 12.66 2.78
C ALA A 112 -8.91 11.38 3.08
N PHE A 113 -8.53 10.24 2.49
CA PHE A 113 -9.13 8.94 2.77
C PHE A 113 -8.88 8.50 4.23
N HIS A 114 -7.67 8.69 4.72
CA HIS A 114 -7.30 8.37 6.10
C HIS A 114 -7.97 9.31 7.12
N ALA A 115 -8.11 10.60 6.82
CA ALA A 115 -8.83 11.56 7.67
C ALA A 115 -10.30 11.16 7.93
N ARG A 116 -10.90 10.40 7.02
CA ARG A 116 -12.24 9.80 7.19
C ARG A 116 -12.24 8.56 8.09
N GLY A 117 -11.12 8.18 8.67
CA GLY A 117 -10.95 6.97 9.49
C GLY A 117 -10.86 5.68 8.69
N LEU A 118 -10.68 5.78 7.37
CA LEU A 118 -10.59 4.63 6.45
C LEU A 118 -9.14 4.18 6.28
N TRP A 119 -8.95 3.01 5.72
CA TRP A 119 -7.67 2.42 5.34
C TRP A 119 -7.86 1.48 4.14
N HIS A 120 -6.79 1.27 3.36
CA HIS A 120 -6.80 0.44 2.17
C HIS A 120 -6.39 -1.02 2.48
N GLY A 121 -5.28 -1.21 3.18
CA GLY A 121 -4.67 -2.50 3.49
C GLY A 121 -3.65 -2.98 2.45
N GLY A 122 -3.74 -2.51 1.22
CA GLY A 122 -2.86 -2.83 0.10
C GLY A 122 -2.52 -1.60 -0.75
N ALA A 123 -2.22 -0.45 -0.15
CA ALA A 123 -2.13 0.86 -0.78
C ALA A 123 -0.87 1.07 -1.65
N GLN A 124 -0.54 0.10 -2.49
CA GLN A 124 0.55 0.25 -3.46
C GLN A 124 0.16 1.24 -4.56
N ILE A 125 1.13 1.96 -5.11
CA ILE A 125 0.89 2.98 -6.15
C ILE A 125 0.17 2.42 -7.40
N ARG A 126 0.31 1.13 -7.70
CA ARG A 126 -0.40 0.44 -8.78
C ARG A 126 -1.89 0.18 -8.47
N ASN A 127 -2.28 0.26 -7.20
CA ASN A 127 -3.64 0.07 -6.73
C ASN A 127 -4.41 1.41 -6.63
N LEU A 128 -3.78 2.49 -7.10
CA LEU A 128 -4.38 3.78 -7.34
C LEU A 128 -4.47 4.00 -8.85
N THR A 129 -5.62 4.50 -9.33
CA THR A 129 -5.86 4.81 -10.74
C THR A 129 -6.26 6.27 -10.91
N LEU A 130 -6.17 6.78 -12.11
CA LEU A 130 -6.59 8.13 -12.48
C LEU A 130 -7.72 8.08 -13.49
N GLN A 131 -8.88 8.63 -13.15
CA GLN A 131 -10.01 8.81 -14.04
C GLN A 131 -10.60 10.21 -13.86
N ASP A 132 -10.78 10.91 -14.95
CA ASP A 132 -11.37 12.27 -14.98
C ASP A 132 -10.69 13.28 -14.03
N GLY A 133 -9.36 13.16 -13.88
CA GLY A 133 -8.56 14.01 -12.99
C GLY A 133 -8.59 13.59 -11.50
N GLU A 134 -9.36 12.56 -11.15
CA GLU A 134 -9.57 12.11 -9.78
C GLU A 134 -8.88 10.77 -9.51
N ILE A 135 -8.40 10.61 -8.27
CA ILE A 135 -7.76 9.36 -7.83
C ILE A 135 -8.84 8.36 -7.38
N TRP A 136 -8.78 7.16 -7.93
CA TRP A 136 -9.60 6.01 -7.57
C TRP A 136 -8.76 4.93 -6.92
N ARG A 137 -9.38 4.04 -6.12
CA ARG A 137 -8.71 2.94 -5.42
C ARG A 137 -9.26 1.61 -5.86
N ILE A 138 -8.36 0.67 -6.14
CA ILE A 138 -8.67 -0.69 -6.58
C ILE A 138 -7.94 -1.71 -5.71
N ASP A 139 -8.33 -2.99 -5.82
CA ASP A 139 -7.60 -4.12 -5.26
C ASP A 139 -7.64 -4.20 -3.72
N PHE A 140 -8.83 -4.34 -3.16
CA PHE A 140 -9.08 -4.48 -1.72
C PHE A 140 -9.08 -5.95 -1.24
N GLU A 141 -8.27 -6.81 -1.87
CA GLU A 141 -8.20 -8.23 -1.49
C GLU A 141 -7.51 -8.46 -0.15
N GLU A 142 -6.62 -7.57 0.27
CA GLU A 142 -5.84 -7.70 1.50
C GLU A 142 -6.61 -7.17 2.72
N ASN A 143 -6.70 -8.00 3.77
CA ASN A 143 -7.45 -7.66 4.99
C ASN A 143 -6.56 -7.41 6.21
N ILE A 144 -5.28 -7.10 6.00
CA ILE A 144 -4.35 -6.88 7.10
C ILE A 144 -4.76 -5.67 7.97
N GLY A 145 -5.29 -4.62 7.36
CA GLY A 145 -5.73 -3.43 8.06
C GLY A 145 -6.85 -3.66 9.07
N ALA A 146 -7.73 -4.65 8.86
CA ALA A 146 -8.79 -4.99 9.80
C ALA A 146 -8.28 -5.62 11.12
N THR A 147 -7.00 -5.97 11.20
CA THR A 147 -6.38 -6.61 12.37
C THR A 147 -5.44 -5.69 13.14
N LEU A 148 -5.13 -4.53 12.56
CA LEU A 148 -4.29 -3.51 13.14
C LEU A 148 -5.16 -2.40 13.75
N SER A 149 -4.60 -1.64 14.68
CA SER A 149 -5.21 -0.36 15.06
C SER A 149 -5.29 0.56 13.85
N ARG A 150 -6.31 1.41 13.81
CA ARG A 150 -6.52 2.33 12.67
C ARG A 150 -5.27 3.18 12.35
N PRO A 151 -4.60 3.82 13.32
CA PRO A 151 -3.40 4.59 13.02
C PRO A 151 -2.27 3.75 12.42
N LEU A 152 -2.12 2.50 12.87
CA LEU A 152 -1.11 1.60 12.33
C LEU A 152 -1.47 1.10 10.93
N ALA A 153 -2.75 0.82 10.66
CA ALA A 153 -3.21 0.45 9.32
C ALA A 153 -2.95 1.59 8.31
N GLN A 154 -3.21 2.84 8.69
CA GLN A 154 -2.95 4.02 7.88
C GLN A 154 -1.44 4.28 7.69
N ALA A 155 -0.64 4.11 8.73
CA ALA A 155 0.83 4.18 8.62
C ALA A 155 1.39 3.10 7.69
N TYR A 156 0.82 1.89 7.72
CA TYR A 156 1.17 0.79 6.84
C TYR A 156 0.79 1.07 5.38
N ASP A 157 -0.37 1.67 5.13
CA ASP A 157 -0.80 2.09 3.79
C ASP A 157 0.19 3.11 3.20
N LEU A 158 0.57 4.14 3.96
CA LEU A 158 1.57 5.11 3.51
C LEU A 158 2.92 4.45 3.24
N PHE A 159 3.36 3.54 4.12
CA PHE A 159 4.59 2.77 3.88
C PHE A 159 4.53 1.97 2.58
N GLN A 160 3.43 1.27 2.30
CA GLN A 160 3.26 0.51 1.06
C GLN A 160 3.27 1.41 -0.18
N MET A 161 2.61 2.56 -0.12
CA MET A 161 2.64 3.54 -1.20
C MET A 161 4.06 4.02 -1.46
N LEU A 162 4.79 4.45 -0.43
CA LEU A 162 6.19 4.89 -0.55
C LEU A 162 7.07 3.78 -1.12
N ALA A 163 7.02 2.57 -0.55
CA ALA A 163 7.84 1.45 -0.98
C ALA A 163 7.60 1.07 -2.46
N SER A 164 6.34 1.05 -2.88
CA SER A 164 5.99 0.76 -4.27
C SER A 164 6.36 1.88 -5.24
N LEU A 165 6.23 3.14 -4.82
CA LEU A 165 6.60 4.32 -5.62
C LEU A 165 8.10 4.37 -5.89
N VAL A 166 8.94 4.26 -4.85
CA VAL A 166 10.40 4.36 -5.00
C VAL A 166 11.05 3.14 -5.65
N SER A 167 10.30 2.07 -5.80
CA SER A 167 10.73 0.83 -6.49
C SER A 167 10.28 0.76 -7.95
N LEU A 168 9.60 1.79 -8.46
CA LEU A 168 9.13 1.81 -9.84
C LEU A 168 10.26 1.69 -10.84
N ARG A 169 10.04 0.87 -11.87
CA ARG A 169 10.94 0.77 -13.04
C ARG A 169 10.96 2.11 -13.77
N LYS A 170 12.10 2.44 -14.37
CA LYS A 170 12.36 3.67 -15.13
C LYS A 170 12.48 4.96 -14.31
N LEU A 171 12.36 4.92 -13.00
CA LEU A 171 12.79 6.02 -12.15
C LEU A 171 14.28 5.82 -11.83
N ASP A 172 15.08 6.87 -12.01
CA ASP A 172 16.42 6.91 -11.46
C ASP A 172 16.39 7.10 -9.93
N ASP A 173 17.56 7.06 -9.29
CA ASP A 173 17.63 7.15 -7.83
C ASP A 173 17.23 8.55 -7.32
N GLY A 174 17.53 9.60 -8.06
CA GLY A 174 17.19 10.99 -7.75
C GLY A 174 15.69 11.22 -7.81
N ASP A 175 15.07 10.84 -8.93
CA ASP A 175 13.60 10.91 -9.13
C ASP A 175 12.86 10.12 -8.04
N ALA A 176 13.27 8.88 -7.80
CA ALA A 176 12.62 8.02 -6.80
C ALA A 176 12.64 8.65 -5.40
N ARG A 177 13.78 9.23 -4.99
CA ARG A 177 13.92 9.92 -3.69
C ARG A 177 13.09 11.20 -3.63
N THR A 178 13.09 11.98 -4.71
CA THR A 178 12.33 13.24 -4.81
C THR A 178 10.82 12.96 -4.70
N LEU A 179 10.30 11.99 -5.47
CA LEU A 179 8.89 11.62 -5.42
C LEU A 179 8.50 11.03 -4.06
N GLY A 180 9.36 10.18 -3.49
CA GLY A 180 9.09 9.61 -2.17
C GLY A 180 9.05 10.63 -1.04
N LYS A 181 9.99 11.61 -1.04
CA LYS A 181 9.97 12.74 -0.09
C LYS A 181 8.73 13.59 -0.25
N LEU A 182 8.40 13.97 -1.49
CA LEU A 182 7.19 14.73 -1.81
C LEU A 182 5.93 14.03 -1.30
N ALA A 183 5.80 12.72 -1.53
CA ALA A 183 4.64 11.95 -1.07
C ALA A 183 4.52 11.95 0.46
N LEU A 184 5.64 11.78 1.17
CA LEU A 184 5.66 11.81 2.63
C LEU A 184 5.28 13.21 3.18
N GLU A 185 5.86 14.27 2.64
CA GLU A 185 5.61 15.66 3.03
C GLU A 185 4.15 16.03 2.83
N VAL A 186 3.62 15.83 1.63
CA VAL A 186 2.22 16.14 1.30
C VAL A 186 1.26 15.35 2.18
N TYR A 187 1.52 14.07 2.43
CA TYR A 187 0.68 13.28 3.31
C TYR A 187 0.65 13.82 4.75
N LEU A 188 1.82 14.12 5.32
CA LEU A 188 1.92 14.60 6.70
C LEU A 188 1.34 16.00 6.89
N GLU A 189 1.44 16.86 5.87
CA GLU A 189 0.80 18.18 5.85
C GLU A 189 -0.73 18.08 5.78
N SER A 190 -1.24 17.11 4.98
CA SER A 190 -2.68 16.95 4.74
C SER A 190 -3.38 16.08 5.81
N ASN A 191 -2.65 15.22 6.51
CA ASN A 191 -3.16 14.40 7.61
C ASN A 191 -2.23 14.53 8.84
N PRO A 192 -2.40 15.57 9.66
CA PRO A 192 -1.55 15.83 10.82
C PRO A 192 -1.85 14.95 12.05
N ASP A 193 -2.48 13.78 11.87
CA ASP A 193 -2.84 12.86 12.96
C ASP A 193 -1.57 12.41 13.72
N PRO A 194 -1.44 12.74 15.02
CA PRO A 194 -0.26 12.44 15.82
C PRO A 194 -0.08 10.93 16.06
N GLU A 195 -1.17 10.14 16.08
CA GLU A 195 -1.09 8.70 16.29
C GLU A 195 -0.54 8.00 15.04
N VAL A 196 -0.98 8.42 13.84
CA VAL A 196 -0.44 7.92 12.57
C VAL A 196 1.04 8.28 12.47
N LYS A 197 1.41 9.52 12.80
CA LYS A 197 2.81 9.97 12.80
C LYS A 197 3.65 9.15 13.78
N ALA A 198 3.16 8.87 14.98
CA ALA A 198 3.85 8.03 15.97
C ALA A 198 4.07 6.60 15.46
N CYS A 199 3.06 6.01 14.77
CA CYS A 199 3.19 4.70 14.14
C CYS A 199 4.23 4.72 13.00
N LEU A 200 4.25 5.77 12.17
CA LEU A 200 5.27 5.94 11.12
C LEU A 200 6.68 6.09 11.70
N MET A 201 6.85 6.84 12.78
CA MET A 201 8.14 6.98 13.47
C MET A 201 8.64 5.65 14.03
N ARG A 202 7.73 4.83 14.59
CA ARG A 202 8.07 3.48 15.07
C ARG A 202 8.53 2.60 13.91
N LEU A 203 7.79 2.60 12.81
CA LEU A 203 8.15 1.87 11.59
C LEU A 203 9.50 2.36 11.04
N ALA A 204 9.74 3.68 11.00
CA ALA A 204 11.01 4.27 10.56
C ALA A 204 12.19 3.81 11.41
N ARG A 205 12.07 3.79 12.74
CA ARG A 205 13.12 3.30 13.64
C ARG A 205 13.51 1.85 13.31
N VAL A 206 12.52 0.98 13.13
CA VAL A 206 12.77 -0.42 12.80
C VAL A 206 13.44 -0.56 11.43
N LEU A 207 12.90 0.12 10.41
CA LEU A 207 13.48 0.08 9.06
C LEU A 207 14.93 0.60 9.04
N CYS A 208 15.20 1.72 9.70
CA CYS A 208 16.55 2.27 9.78
C CYS A 208 17.51 1.37 10.56
N ALA A 209 17.05 0.77 11.67
CA ALA A 209 17.85 -0.17 12.46
C ALA A 209 18.25 -1.42 11.66
N ILE A 210 17.38 -1.88 10.77
CA ILE A 210 17.68 -3.00 9.86
C ILE A 210 18.53 -2.53 8.68
N ALA A 211 18.22 -1.37 8.09
CA ALA A 211 18.89 -0.86 6.91
C ALA A 211 20.36 -0.53 7.15
N MET A 212 20.68 0.07 8.30
CA MET A 212 22.05 0.51 8.62
C MET A 212 23.08 -0.63 8.56
N PRO A 213 22.94 -1.76 9.28
CA PRO A 213 23.93 -2.84 9.24
C PRO A 213 23.90 -3.63 7.93
N LEU A 214 22.75 -3.69 7.24
CA LEU A 214 22.64 -4.44 5.98
C LEU A 214 23.15 -3.66 4.76
N ARG A 215 23.21 -2.33 4.83
CA ARG A 215 23.61 -1.47 3.70
C ARG A 215 24.98 -1.82 3.11
N PRO A 216 26.07 -2.00 3.88
CA PRO A 216 27.38 -2.34 3.31
C PRO A 216 27.40 -3.72 2.64
N LEU A 217 26.63 -4.67 3.16
CA LEU A 217 26.52 -6.03 2.62
C LEU A 217 25.67 -6.08 1.35
N LEU A 218 24.53 -5.40 1.35
CA LEU A 218 23.51 -5.51 0.30
C LEU A 218 23.61 -4.39 -0.75
N ARG A 219 24.48 -3.38 -0.57
CA ARG A 219 24.68 -2.27 -1.53
C ARG A 219 25.07 -2.75 -2.93
N ARG A 220 25.74 -3.90 -3.03
CA ARG A 220 26.19 -4.50 -4.29
C ARG A 220 25.12 -5.38 -4.96
N PHE A 221 24.01 -5.67 -4.27
CA PHE A 221 22.92 -6.46 -4.83
C PHE A 221 22.06 -5.60 -5.75
N PRO A 222 21.90 -5.95 -7.04
CA PRO A 222 21.15 -5.16 -8.01
C PRO A 222 19.63 -5.30 -7.85
N SER A 223 19.15 -5.97 -6.80
CA SER A 223 17.71 -6.15 -6.55
C SER A 223 17.04 -4.81 -6.26
N ARG A 224 15.98 -4.52 -7.00
CA ARG A 224 15.18 -3.30 -6.83
C ARG A 224 14.46 -3.23 -5.49
N ASP A 225 14.03 -4.38 -5.00
CA ASP A 225 13.36 -4.46 -3.70
C ASP A 225 14.33 -4.07 -2.58
N VAL A 226 15.60 -4.49 -2.69
CA VAL A 226 16.66 -4.09 -1.76
C VAL A 226 16.95 -2.58 -1.87
N GLN A 227 17.06 -2.06 -3.08
CA GLN A 227 17.27 -0.62 -3.29
C GLN A 227 16.06 0.19 -2.83
N GLY A 228 14.84 -0.27 -3.12
CA GLY A 228 13.59 0.33 -2.65
C GLY A 228 13.52 0.38 -1.12
N PHE A 229 13.89 -0.71 -0.45
CA PHE A 229 13.97 -0.77 1.01
C PHE A 229 14.90 0.31 1.59
N PHE A 230 16.10 0.48 1.05
CA PHE A 230 17.03 1.50 1.50
C PHE A 230 16.53 2.92 1.20
N ARG A 231 15.90 3.15 0.04
CA ARG A 231 15.31 4.46 -0.28
C ARG A 231 14.20 4.83 0.69
N VAL A 232 13.31 3.89 1.03
CA VAL A 232 12.25 4.15 2.03
C VAL A 232 12.85 4.45 3.39
N ALA A 233 13.87 3.70 3.84
CA ALA A 233 14.55 3.98 5.09
C ALA A 233 15.14 5.40 5.11
N ASP A 234 15.81 5.82 4.02
CA ASP A 234 16.36 7.17 3.91
C ASP A 234 15.29 8.27 3.91
N ILE A 235 14.13 8.03 3.27
CA ILE A 235 13.00 8.97 3.23
C ILE A 235 12.36 9.13 4.61
N LEU A 236 12.25 8.04 5.37
CA LEU A 236 11.64 8.05 6.70
C LEU A 236 12.61 8.46 7.82
N GLN A 237 13.93 8.39 7.59
CA GLN A 237 14.95 8.74 8.60
C GLN A 237 14.77 10.13 9.23
N PRO A 238 14.42 11.21 8.51
CA PRO A 238 14.21 12.52 9.09
C PRO A 238 13.10 12.58 10.15
N LEU A 239 12.14 11.64 10.13
CA LEU A 239 11.08 11.58 11.14
C LEU A 239 11.60 11.22 12.53
N ILE A 240 12.72 10.47 12.60
CA ILE A 240 13.30 9.99 13.86
C ILE A 240 14.47 10.85 14.33
N SER A 241 15.08 11.67 13.45
CA SER A 241 16.21 12.53 13.79
C SER A 241 15.79 13.90 14.34
N LYS A 242 14.50 14.27 14.22
CA LYS A 242 13.94 15.54 14.68
C LYS A 242 13.13 15.39 15.99
N SER A 243 13.09 14.20 16.57
CA SER A 243 12.45 13.90 17.86
C SER A 243 13.54 13.65 18.91
#